data_e8a560e237caf668ea71cfced41981a9
#
_entry.id   e8a560e237caf668ea71cfced41981a9
#
_cell.length_a   1.000
_cell.length_b   1.000
_cell.length_c   1.000
_cell.angle_alpha   90.00
_cell.angle_beta   90.00
_cell.angle_gamma   90.00
#
_symmetry.space_group_name_H-M   'P 1'
#
loop_
_entity.id
_entity.type
_entity.pdbx_description
1 polymer ?
#
loop_
_entity_poly.entity_id
_entity_poly.type
_entity_poly.pdbx_seq_one_letter_code
_entity_poly.pdbx_strand_id
1 'polypeptide(L)'
;SFPTRRSSDLEMRPKVNTPAHRGGNLAQLVCSNSFKGIAKTTAHGLLKNELTLLGSFLIELAKEAQVPAGESLTVNREIFSALVEKKISECPAITLHREEVTSLEDDLPTLVAAGPLASEALSNSIFNALGSERLHFFDAIAPVVEADSIDFNHAFYMNRWEKGETADFINCPLDVETYNAFVEKLREADSVEPRPFEKNELFEGCLPIEEMARRGTETLRYGPMRPIGLGFGNEGKKWHAVIQLRAENAQKTLFNMVGFQTRLKWNTQKELFAMVPALKNARFARLGCMHRNTFIESPKLLEPTLQLKRGL
;
A
#
# COMPACT_ATOMS: atom_id res chain seq x y z
N SER A 1 0.65 -15.73 16.83
CA SER A 1 0.12 -16.74 17.76
C SER A 1 -1.21 -16.28 18.30
N PHE A 2 -2.13 -17.22 18.57
CA PHE A 2 -3.37 -16.87 19.25
C PHE A 2 -3.11 -16.62 20.73
N PRO A 3 -3.87 -15.71 21.37
CA PRO A 3 -3.72 -15.45 22.79
C PRO A 3 -4.00 -16.73 23.60
N THR A 4 -3.16 -17.00 24.56
CA THR A 4 -3.38 -18.08 25.55
C THR A 4 -4.36 -17.68 26.64
N ARG A 5 -4.73 -16.40 26.71
CA ARG A 5 -5.74 -15.82 27.58
C ARG A 5 -6.88 -15.22 26.73
N ARG A 6 -8.05 -15.06 27.32
CA ARG A 6 -9.18 -14.38 26.65
C ARG A 6 -8.85 -12.91 26.42
N SER A 7 -9.13 -12.41 25.20
CA SER A 7 -9.04 -11.00 24.84
C SER A 7 -10.39 -10.48 24.33
N SER A 8 -10.65 -9.20 24.56
CA SER A 8 -11.70 -8.45 23.90
C SER A 8 -11.05 -7.56 22.87
N ASP A 9 -11.33 -7.83 21.60
CA ASP A 9 -10.76 -7.08 20.48
C ASP A 9 -11.83 -6.11 19.94
N LEU A 10 -11.48 -4.83 19.86
CA LEU A 10 -12.40 -3.78 19.43
C LEU A 10 -11.99 -3.31 18.03
N GLU A 11 -12.92 -3.38 17.08
CA GLU A 11 -12.72 -2.96 15.69
C GLU A 11 -13.86 -2.02 15.27
N MET A 12 -13.51 -0.80 14.85
CA MET A 12 -14.51 0.21 14.48
C MET A 12 -15.33 -0.14 13.24
N ARG A 13 -14.78 -0.94 12.33
CA ARG A 13 -15.46 -1.30 11.08
C ARG A 13 -16.42 -2.47 11.27
N PRO A 14 -17.52 -2.53 10.53
CA PRO A 14 -17.95 -1.61 9.46
C PRO A 14 -18.72 -0.37 9.95
N LYS A 15 -18.91 -0.16 11.26
CA LYS A 15 -19.72 0.95 11.79
C LYS A 15 -19.07 2.31 11.48
N VAL A 16 -17.74 2.42 11.64
CA VAL A 16 -16.97 3.62 11.33
C VAL A 16 -15.85 3.24 10.34
N ASN A 17 -15.76 3.96 9.23
CA ASN A 17 -14.73 3.76 8.21
C ASN A 17 -13.93 5.04 8.02
N THR A 18 -12.63 4.92 7.77
CA THR A 18 -11.85 6.03 7.20
C THR A 18 -12.04 6.08 5.68
N PRO A 19 -11.76 7.20 5.01
CA PRO A 19 -11.85 7.30 3.54
C PRO A 19 -10.98 6.29 2.78
N ALA A 20 -9.96 5.73 3.43
CA ALA A 20 -9.05 4.74 2.84
C ALA A 20 -9.61 3.31 2.86
N HIS A 21 -10.51 2.99 3.80
CA HIS A 21 -11.11 1.67 3.95
C HIS A 21 -12.30 1.47 3.00
N ARG A 22 -12.51 0.24 2.54
CA ARG A 22 -13.60 -0.14 1.62
C ARG A 22 -14.47 -1.30 2.11
N GLY A 23 -14.12 -1.92 3.21
CA GLY A 23 -14.83 -3.08 3.73
C GLY A 23 -14.86 -3.11 5.25
N GLY A 24 -15.60 -4.09 5.80
CA GLY A 24 -15.74 -4.28 7.24
C GLY A 24 -14.85 -5.36 7.83
N ASN A 25 -14.21 -6.19 7.00
CA ASN A 25 -13.38 -7.29 7.48
C ASN A 25 -12.08 -6.80 8.12
N LEU A 26 -11.53 -7.59 9.03
CA LEU A 26 -10.24 -7.37 9.66
C LEU A 26 -9.10 -7.40 8.64
N ALA A 27 -7.94 -6.84 8.99
CA ALA A 27 -6.69 -6.88 8.21
C ALA A 27 -6.82 -6.38 6.76
N GLN A 28 -7.70 -5.43 6.49
CA GLN A 28 -7.82 -4.84 5.16
C GLN A 28 -6.52 -4.12 4.75
N LEU A 29 -5.90 -4.57 3.67
CA LEU A 29 -4.71 -3.93 3.10
C LEU A 29 -5.11 -2.69 2.28
N VAL A 30 -4.71 -1.51 2.71
CA VAL A 30 -5.16 -0.24 2.11
C VAL A 30 -4.27 0.21 0.96
N CYS A 31 -2.97 0.32 1.18
CA CYS A 31 -2.02 0.87 0.20
C CYS A 31 -1.58 -0.18 -0.82
N SER A 32 -0.84 -1.20 -0.40
CA SER A 32 -0.29 -2.25 -1.25
C SER A 32 -0.87 -3.62 -0.88
N ASN A 33 -1.02 -4.50 -1.88
CA ASN A 33 -1.37 -5.90 -1.65
C ASN A 33 -0.12 -6.80 -1.52
N SER A 34 1.08 -6.23 -1.43
CA SER A 34 2.33 -6.98 -1.33
C SER A 34 2.96 -6.89 0.05
N PHE A 35 3.29 -8.04 0.60
CA PHE A 35 4.14 -8.19 1.79
C PHE A 35 5.65 -8.18 1.44
N LYS A 36 6.03 -7.73 0.23
CA LYS A 36 7.42 -7.66 -0.24
C LYS A 36 8.04 -9.05 -0.50
N GLY A 37 9.35 -9.08 -0.79
CA GLY A 37 10.09 -10.28 -1.15
C GLY A 37 10.05 -11.40 -0.12
N ILE A 38 10.16 -12.67 -0.59
CA ILE A 38 10.17 -13.88 0.25
C ILE A 38 11.55 -14.51 0.41
N ALA A 39 12.54 -14.07 -0.36
CA ALA A 39 13.89 -14.62 -0.29
C ALA A 39 14.53 -14.37 1.09
N LYS A 40 14.96 -15.44 1.78
CA LYS A 40 15.53 -15.37 3.14
C LYS A 40 16.81 -14.53 3.23
N THR A 41 17.44 -14.24 2.11
CA THR A 41 18.62 -13.37 1.99
C THR A 41 18.28 -11.87 2.00
N THR A 42 17.00 -11.52 2.00
CA THR A 42 16.52 -10.13 2.10
C THR A 42 15.91 -9.87 3.48
N ALA A 43 15.99 -8.62 3.96
CA ALA A 43 15.40 -8.26 5.27
C ALA A 43 13.90 -8.59 5.35
N HIS A 44 13.14 -8.35 4.25
CA HIS A 44 11.71 -8.68 4.21
C HIS A 44 11.42 -10.18 4.24
N GLY A 45 12.25 -10.99 3.57
CA GLY A 45 12.11 -12.45 3.57
C GLY A 45 12.55 -13.06 4.89
N LEU A 46 13.62 -12.54 5.50
CA LEU A 46 14.08 -12.95 6.82
C LEU A 46 13.01 -12.73 7.88
N LEU A 47 12.43 -11.52 7.95
CA LEU A 47 11.33 -11.21 8.87
C LEU A 47 10.15 -12.19 8.72
N LYS A 48 9.72 -12.48 7.48
CA LYS A 48 8.64 -13.45 7.26
C LYS A 48 8.99 -14.85 7.71
N ASN A 49 10.23 -15.27 7.52
CA ASN A 49 10.70 -16.56 8.00
C ASN A 49 10.69 -16.64 9.53
N GLU A 50 11.15 -15.60 10.21
CA GLU A 50 11.11 -15.50 11.68
C GLU A 50 9.66 -15.52 12.19
N LEU A 51 8.76 -14.73 11.58
CA LEU A 51 7.34 -14.75 11.93
C LEU A 51 6.70 -16.12 11.71
N THR A 52 7.09 -16.85 10.66
CA THR A 52 6.62 -18.22 10.41
C THR A 52 7.10 -19.17 11.51
N LEU A 53 8.37 -19.08 11.91
CA LEU A 53 8.92 -19.89 13.02
C LEU A 53 8.26 -19.58 14.37
N LEU A 54 7.82 -18.34 14.56
CA LEU A 54 7.05 -17.92 15.74
C LEU A 54 5.56 -18.32 15.67
N GLY A 55 5.14 -19.02 14.62
CA GLY A 55 3.76 -19.48 14.47
C GLY A 55 2.76 -18.36 14.08
N SER A 56 3.20 -17.39 13.29
CA SER A 56 2.32 -16.33 12.80
C SER A 56 1.30 -16.88 11.79
N PHE A 57 0.05 -16.97 12.17
CA PHE A 57 -1.03 -17.37 11.27
C PHE A 57 -1.25 -16.38 10.12
N LEU A 58 -0.90 -15.10 10.27
CA LEU A 58 -1.03 -14.10 9.21
C LEU A 58 -0.16 -14.42 7.99
N ILE A 59 1.04 -14.97 8.20
CA ILE A 59 1.92 -15.39 7.09
C ILE A 59 1.37 -16.63 6.38
N GLU A 60 0.74 -17.55 7.11
CA GLU A 60 0.07 -18.72 6.54
C GLU A 60 -1.12 -18.30 5.67
N LEU A 61 -2.01 -17.45 6.20
CA LEU A 61 -3.17 -16.94 5.47
C LEU A 61 -2.76 -16.06 4.27
N ALA A 62 -1.65 -15.33 4.38
CA ALA A 62 -1.12 -14.58 3.25
C ALA A 62 -0.64 -15.50 2.10
N LYS A 63 -0.04 -16.65 2.42
CA LYS A 63 0.32 -17.67 1.42
C LYS A 63 -0.92 -18.30 0.79
N GLU A 64 -1.97 -18.56 1.57
CA GLU A 64 -3.25 -19.10 1.06
C GLU A 64 -3.95 -18.11 0.09
N ALA A 65 -3.88 -16.82 0.38
CA ALA A 65 -4.43 -15.75 -0.45
C ALA A 65 -3.48 -15.28 -1.56
N GLN A 66 -2.37 -15.98 -1.81
CA GLN A 66 -1.30 -15.51 -2.70
C GLN A 66 -1.78 -15.34 -4.15
N VAL A 67 -1.30 -14.26 -4.76
CA VAL A 67 -1.40 -13.96 -6.19
C VAL A 67 0.00 -13.99 -6.79
N PRO A 68 0.21 -14.60 -7.96
CA PRO A 68 1.52 -14.62 -8.60
C PRO A 68 2.08 -13.20 -8.83
N ALA A 69 3.29 -12.95 -8.34
CA ALA A 69 4.00 -11.67 -8.48
C ALA A 69 5.52 -11.86 -8.33
N GLY A 70 6.12 -12.75 -9.13
CA GLY A 70 7.52 -13.11 -9.06
C GLY A 70 7.93 -13.60 -7.67
N GLU A 71 8.98 -13.04 -7.09
CA GLU A 71 9.49 -13.42 -5.76
C GLU A 71 8.83 -12.65 -4.60
N SER A 72 7.67 -12.02 -4.82
CA SER A 72 6.96 -11.29 -3.76
C SER A 72 5.77 -12.09 -3.22
N LEU A 73 5.56 -12.05 -1.91
CA LEU A 73 4.32 -12.49 -1.30
C LEU A 73 3.27 -11.39 -1.52
N THR A 74 2.53 -11.53 -2.60
CA THR A 74 1.43 -10.64 -2.99
C THR A 74 0.12 -11.37 -2.81
N VAL A 75 -0.91 -10.72 -2.30
CA VAL A 75 -2.17 -11.38 -1.95
C VAL A 75 -3.37 -10.74 -2.65
N ASN A 76 -4.41 -11.53 -2.84
CA ASN A 76 -5.74 -10.99 -3.07
C ASN A 76 -6.25 -10.40 -1.75
N ARG A 77 -6.48 -9.09 -1.72
CA ARG A 77 -6.83 -8.33 -0.50
C ARG A 77 -8.10 -8.83 0.17
N GLU A 78 -9.12 -9.13 -0.65
CA GLU A 78 -10.43 -9.54 -0.16
C GLU A 78 -10.38 -10.95 0.42
N ILE A 79 -9.71 -11.88 -0.27
CA ILE A 79 -9.50 -13.25 0.22
C ILE A 79 -8.69 -13.23 1.51
N PHE A 80 -7.57 -12.50 1.55
CA PHE A 80 -6.74 -12.40 2.75
C PHE A 80 -7.53 -11.86 3.94
N SER A 81 -8.26 -10.77 3.74
CA SER A 81 -9.07 -10.14 4.78
C SER A 81 -10.18 -11.07 5.28
N ALA A 82 -10.86 -11.80 4.38
CA ALA A 82 -11.89 -12.79 4.74
C ALA A 82 -11.31 -13.98 5.51
N LEU A 83 -10.14 -14.48 5.14
CA LEU A 83 -9.44 -15.55 5.86
C LEU A 83 -9.06 -15.13 7.27
N VAL A 84 -8.55 -13.91 7.44
CA VAL A 84 -8.21 -13.37 8.77
C VAL A 84 -9.47 -13.22 9.63
N GLU A 85 -10.54 -12.65 9.07
CA GLU A 85 -11.83 -12.50 9.75
C GLU A 85 -12.35 -13.85 10.25
N LYS A 86 -12.37 -14.85 9.36
CA LYS A 86 -12.78 -16.21 9.70
C LYS A 86 -11.92 -16.80 10.82
N LYS A 87 -10.60 -16.70 10.69
CA LYS A 87 -9.66 -17.27 11.68
C LYS A 87 -9.81 -16.65 13.07
N ILE A 88 -10.07 -15.35 13.15
CA ILE A 88 -10.32 -14.66 14.42
C ILE A 88 -11.68 -15.05 15.00
N SER A 89 -12.74 -15.08 14.18
CA SER A 89 -14.09 -15.43 14.63
C SER A 89 -14.20 -16.89 15.15
N GLU A 90 -13.39 -17.79 14.64
CA GLU A 90 -13.31 -19.18 15.07
C GLU A 90 -12.46 -19.39 16.34
N CYS A 91 -11.78 -18.36 16.84
CA CYS A 91 -10.92 -18.47 18.03
C CYS A 91 -11.74 -18.23 19.31
N PRO A 92 -11.96 -19.26 20.16
CA PRO A 92 -12.78 -19.11 21.36
C PRO A 92 -12.14 -18.22 22.45
N ALA A 93 -10.87 -17.90 22.31
CA ALA A 93 -10.16 -17.01 23.23
C ALA A 93 -10.32 -15.52 22.87
N ILE A 94 -10.91 -15.20 21.71
CA ILE A 94 -11.10 -13.83 21.24
C ILE A 94 -12.59 -13.50 21.21
N THR A 95 -12.96 -12.39 21.83
CA THR A 95 -14.29 -11.81 21.67
C THR A 95 -14.15 -10.53 20.85
N LEU A 96 -14.66 -10.55 19.61
CA LEU A 96 -14.59 -9.41 18.70
C LEU A 96 -15.81 -8.51 18.87
N HIS A 97 -15.59 -7.26 19.25
CA HIS A 97 -16.61 -6.23 19.33
C HIS A 97 -16.47 -5.25 18.16
N ARG A 98 -17.57 -5.04 17.44
CA ARG A 98 -17.64 -4.09 16.32
C ARG A 98 -18.08 -2.72 16.82
N GLU A 99 -17.13 -1.98 17.37
CA GLU A 99 -17.36 -0.65 17.92
C GLU A 99 -16.11 0.24 17.84
N GLU A 100 -16.33 1.54 17.76
CA GLU A 100 -15.27 2.53 17.78
C GLU A 100 -14.82 2.78 19.22
N VAL A 101 -13.53 2.69 19.47
CA VAL A 101 -12.91 3.17 20.71
C VAL A 101 -12.66 4.66 20.57
N THR A 102 -13.33 5.46 21.39
CA THR A 102 -13.22 6.93 21.38
C THR A 102 -12.34 7.47 22.49
N SER A 103 -12.08 6.67 23.54
CA SER A 103 -11.24 7.02 24.68
C SER A 103 -10.44 5.80 25.14
N LEU A 104 -9.25 6.04 25.68
CA LEU A 104 -8.48 5.01 26.38
C LEU A 104 -8.99 4.92 27.82
N GLU A 105 -9.19 3.68 28.29
CA GLU A 105 -9.55 3.39 29.69
C GLU A 105 -8.27 3.07 30.46
N ASP A 106 -8.12 3.65 31.65
CA ASP A 106 -6.90 3.51 32.46
C ASP A 106 -6.90 2.24 33.35
N ASP A 107 -8.04 1.60 33.50
CA ASP A 107 -8.24 0.54 34.51
C ASP A 107 -7.83 -0.86 34.05
N LEU A 108 -7.60 -1.07 32.74
CA LEU A 108 -7.29 -2.38 32.18
C LEU A 108 -5.99 -2.36 31.35
N PRO A 109 -5.22 -3.47 31.38
CA PRO A 109 -4.11 -3.64 30.46
C PRO A 109 -4.60 -3.57 29.00
N THR A 110 -4.29 -2.47 28.31
CA THR A 110 -4.78 -2.17 26.96
C THR A 110 -3.64 -2.17 25.96
N LEU A 111 -3.82 -2.89 24.84
CA LEU A 111 -2.93 -2.85 23.68
C LEU A 111 -3.59 -2.08 22.54
N VAL A 112 -3.03 -0.95 22.15
CA VAL A 112 -3.48 -0.19 20.99
C VAL A 112 -2.75 -0.69 19.74
N ALA A 113 -3.46 -1.40 18.88
CA ALA A 113 -2.95 -1.98 17.63
C ALA A 113 -3.75 -1.48 16.40
N ALA A 114 -4.36 -0.29 16.49
CA ALA A 114 -5.25 0.26 15.47
C ALA A 114 -4.54 0.65 14.16
N GLY A 115 -3.20 0.68 14.15
CA GLY A 115 -2.41 1.09 12.99
C GLY A 115 -2.54 2.58 12.68
N PRO A 116 -2.00 3.02 11.52
CA PRO A 116 -1.91 4.44 11.18
C PRO A 116 -3.27 5.06 10.78
N LEU A 117 -4.28 4.25 10.50
CA LEU A 117 -5.61 4.68 10.06
C LEU A 117 -6.65 4.60 11.21
N ALA A 118 -6.22 4.83 12.44
CA ALA A 118 -7.12 4.95 13.58
C ALA A 118 -8.13 6.09 13.37
N SER A 119 -9.30 5.98 14.03
CA SER A 119 -10.30 7.04 14.01
C SER A 119 -9.76 8.34 14.60
N GLU A 120 -10.40 9.44 14.27
CA GLU A 120 -10.01 10.75 14.81
C GLU A 120 -10.19 10.82 16.33
N ALA A 121 -11.27 10.23 16.84
CA ALA A 121 -11.55 10.17 18.26
C ALA A 121 -10.47 9.40 19.04
N LEU A 122 -10.15 8.16 18.60
CA LEU A 122 -9.07 7.36 19.20
C LEU A 122 -7.72 8.06 19.11
N SER A 123 -7.40 8.65 17.96
CA SER A 123 -6.15 9.39 17.77
C SER A 123 -6.04 10.55 18.75
N ASN A 124 -7.11 11.34 18.96
CA ASN A 124 -7.13 12.43 19.94
C ASN A 124 -6.92 11.90 21.36
N SER A 125 -7.59 10.80 21.72
CA SER A 125 -7.43 10.21 23.05
C SER A 125 -5.99 9.74 23.30
N ILE A 126 -5.35 9.11 22.31
CA ILE A 126 -3.94 8.70 22.39
C ILE A 126 -3.03 9.91 22.62
N PHE A 127 -3.18 10.98 21.83
CA PHE A 127 -2.32 12.16 21.96
C PHE A 127 -2.55 12.93 23.27
N ASN A 128 -3.78 12.98 23.75
CA ASN A 128 -4.07 13.55 25.07
C ASN A 128 -3.40 12.75 26.20
N ALA A 129 -3.47 11.43 26.13
CA ALA A 129 -2.81 10.55 27.11
C ALA A 129 -1.28 10.64 27.04
N LEU A 130 -0.69 10.95 25.88
CA LEU A 130 0.73 11.11 25.70
C LEU A 130 1.26 12.51 26.04
N GLY A 131 0.39 13.50 26.22
CA GLY A 131 0.80 14.90 26.39
C GLY A 131 1.62 15.44 25.21
N SER A 132 1.43 14.88 24.01
CA SER A 132 2.24 15.18 22.84
C SER A 132 1.41 15.75 21.67
N GLU A 133 2.07 16.47 20.76
CA GLU A 133 1.43 16.95 19.55
C GLU A 133 1.12 15.78 18.60
N ARG A 134 0.03 15.91 17.84
CA ARG A 134 -0.34 14.97 16.78
C ARG A 134 0.71 14.99 15.67
N LEU A 135 1.28 13.83 15.39
CA LEU A 135 2.15 13.64 14.23
C LEU A 135 1.39 12.89 13.13
N HIS A 136 1.40 13.47 11.95
CA HIS A 136 0.77 12.92 10.77
C HIS A 136 1.74 12.94 9.61
N PHE A 137 1.64 11.93 8.77
CA PHE A 137 2.20 12.00 7.41
C PHE A 137 1.12 11.61 6.40
N PHE A 138 1.27 12.13 5.20
CA PHE A 138 0.38 11.80 4.11
C PHE A 138 0.96 10.69 3.27
N ASP A 139 0.13 9.70 2.99
CA ASP A 139 0.43 8.60 2.09
C ASP A 139 -0.55 8.62 0.93
N ALA A 140 -0.14 8.10 -0.20
CA ALA A 140 -0.95 8.05 -1.40
C ALA A 140 -1.13 6.61 -1.87
N ILE A 141 -2.30 6.34 -2.43
CA ILE A 141 -2.66 5.04 -3.00
C ILE A 141 -2.46 5.11 -4.51
N ALA A 142 -1.89 4.06 -5.09
CA ALA A 142 -1.74 3.94 -6.53
C ALA A 142 -3.06 3.55 -7.22
N PRO A 143 -3.27 3.96 -8.48
CA PRO A 143 -4.41 3.55 -9.29
C PRO A 143 -4.44 2.05 -9.56
N VAL A 144 -5.66 1.54 -9.81
CA VAL A 144 -5.91 0.16 -10.23
C VAL A 144 -6.64 0.18 -11.57
N VAL A 145 -6.10 -0.52 -12.55
CA VAL A 145 -6.58 -0.59 -13.94
C VAL A 145 -7.30 -1.92 -14.17
N GLU A 146 -8.37 -1.89 -14.97
CA GLU A 146 -9.06 -3.08 -15.46
C GLU A 146 -8.27 -3.72 -16.61
N ALA A 147 -8.02 -5.02 -16.54
CA ALA A 147 -7.14 -5.74 -17.47
C ALA A 147 -7.60 -5.68 -18.93
N ASP A 148 -8.89 -5.81 -19.17
CA ASP A 148 -9.51 -5.80 -20.50
C ASP A 148 -9.49 -4.43 -21.18
N SER A 149 -9.07 -3.38 -20.48
CA SER A 149 -8.89 -2.04 -21.01
C SER A 149 -7.44 -1.68 -21.36
N ILE A 150 -6.49 -2.61 -21.15
CA ILE A 150 -5.08 -2.43 -21.45
C ILE A 150 -4.82 -2.83 -22.90
N ASP A 151 -4.16 -1.95 -23.68
CA ASP A 151 -3.77 -2.26 -25.04
C ASP A 151 -2.46 -3.08 -25.09
N PHE A 152 -2.61 -4.38 -25.33
CA PHE A 152 -1.50 -5.32 -25.42
C PHE A 152 -0.66 -5.20 -26.70
N ASN A 153 -1.02 -4.35 -27.67
CA ASN A 153 -0.11 -3.98 -28.75
C ASN A 153 1.05 -3.11 -28.23
N HIS A 154 0.83 -2.46 -27.09
CA HIS A 154 1.78 -1.55 -26.46
C HIS A 154 2.19 -2.00 -25.04
N ALA A 155 1.88 -3.23 -24.65
CA ALA A 155 2.24 -3.80 -23.36
C ALA A 155 2.66 -5.26 -23.49
N PHE A 156 3.42 -5.76 -22.53
CA PHE A 156 3.85 -7.15 -22.50
C PHE A 156 3.97 -7.68 -21.08
N TYR A 157 3.84 -9.00 -20.93
CA TYR A 157 4.06 -9.70 -19.66
C TYR A 157 5.53 -10.03 -19.47
N MET A 158 6.14 -9.64 -18.34
CA MET A 158 7.50 -10.02 -17.97
C MET A 158 7.78 -9.68 -16.52
N ASN A 159 8.52 -10.54 -15.83
CA ASN A 159 9.11 -10.20 -14.53
C ASN A 159 10.52 -9.63 -14.73
N ARG A 160 10.95 -8.70 -13.90
CA ARG A 160 12.33 -8.18 -13.94
C ARG A 160 13.32 -9.31 -13.74
N TRP A 161 14.33 -9.36 -14.61
CA TRP A 161 15.37 -10.39 -14.60
C TRP A 161 14.81 -11.81 -14.76
N GLU A 162 13.63 -11.93 -15.37
CA GLU A 162 12.93 -13.21 -15.57
C GLU A 162 12.75 -14.02 -14.28
N LYS A 163 12.66 -13.33 -13.14
CA LYS A 163 12.52 -13.95 -11.83
C LYS A 163 11.13 -14.51 -11.62
N GLY A 164 11.07 -15.74 -11.06
CA GLY A 164 9.81 -16.48 -10.86
C GLY A 164 9.52 -17.44 -12.01
N GLU A 165 8.51 -18.28 -11.82
CA GLU A 165 8.14 -19.32 -12.78
C GLU A 165 7.21 -18.83 -13.90
N THR A 166 6.53 -17.71 -13.67
CA THR A 166 5.54 -17.12 -14.58
C THR A 166 5.82 -15.65 -14.83
N ALA A 167 5.37 -15.13 -15.98
CA ALA A 167 5.41 -13.69 -16.26
C ALA A 167 4.18 -13.02 -15.66
N ASP A 168 4.36 -12.33 -14.52
CA ASP A 168 3.25 -11.88 -13.68
C ASP A 168 2.94 -10.40 -13.79
N PHE A 169 3.91 -9.60 -14.23
CA PHE A 169 3.75 -8.15 -14.36
C PHE A 169 3.45 -7.77 -15.81
N ILE A 170 2.47 -6.88 -16.01
CA ILE A 170 2.31 -6.19 -17.29
C ILE A 170 3.25 -4.99 -17.27
N ASN A 171 3.96 -4.80 -18.39
CA ASN A 171 4.91 -3.72 -18.59
C ASN A 171 4.42 -2.82 -19.71
N CYS A 172 4.29 -1.53 -19.44
CA CYS A 172 3.87 -0.50 -20.39
C CYS A 172 5.10 0.38 -20.71
N PRO A 173 5.80 0.11 -21.81
CA PRO A 173 7.01 0.85 -22.18
C PRO A 173 6.69 2.24 -22.72
N LEU A 174 7.62 3.18 -22.52
CA LEU A 174 7.60 4.50 -23.10
C LEU A 174 8.92 4.75 -23.83
N ASP A 175 8.83 5.40 -24.97
CA ASP A 175 9.98 6.01 -25.64
C ASP A 175 10.39 7.33 -24.98
N VAL A 176 11.44 7.97 -25.50
CA VAL A 176 11.99 9.22 -24.95
C VAL A 176 10.98 10.36 -25.03
N GLU A 177 10.28 10.47 -26.16
CA GLU A 177 9.36 11.58 -26.43
C GLU A 177 8.14 11.49 -25.53
N THR A 178 7.52 10.31 -25.47
CA THR A 178 6.36 10.05 -24.60
C THR A 178 6.71 10.23 -23.12
N TYR A 179 7.90 9.74 -22.70
CA TYR A 179 8.36 9.91 -21.33
C TYR A 179 8.52 11.37 -20.96
N ASN A 180 9.22 12.16 -21.79
CA ASN A 180 9.46 13.57 -21.50
C ASN A 180 8.14 14.35 -21.42
N ALA A 181 7.23 14.15 -22.38
CA ALA A 181 5.92 14.78 -22.36
C ALA A 181 5.10 14.37 -21.11
N PHE A 182 5.16 13.08 -20.72
CA PHE A 182 4.50 12.57 -19.50
C PHE A 182 5.04 13.25 -18.25
N VAL A 183 6.37 13.33 -18.10
CA VAL A 183 7.00 13.94 -16.92
C VAL A 183 6.73 15.43 -16.85
N GLU A 184 6.76 16.14 -17.97
CA GLU A 184 6.45 17.57 -18.02
C GLU A 184 5.01 17.83 -17.58
N LYS A 185 4.03 17.11 -18.17
CA LYS A 185 2.63 17.22 -17.77
C LYS A 185 2.43 16.85 -16.29
N LEU A 186 3.16 15.84 -15.80
CA LEU A 186 3.09 15.42 -14.40
C LEU A 186 3.60 16.50 -13.42
N ARG A 187 4.66 17.21 -13.78
CA ARG A 187 5.23 18.29 -12.97
C ARG A 187 4.31 19.51 -12.84
N GLU A 188 3.53 19.78 -13.88
CA GLU A 188 2.56 20.89 -13.95
C GLU A 188 1.18 20.50 -13.44
N ALA A 189 0.96 19.22 -13.18
CA ALA A 189 -0.34 18.68 -12.90
C ALA A 189 -0.91 19.15 -11.57
N ASP A 190 -2.21 19.43 -11.57
CA ASP A 190 -2.99 19.80 -10.40
C ASP A 190 -3.09 18.65 -9.40
N SER A 191 -2.63 18.90 -8.18
CA SER A 191 -2.74 17.98 -7.06
C SER A 191 -3.74 18.47 -6.01
N VAL A 192 -4.21 17.56 -5.17
CA VAL A 192 -5.00 17.91 -3.99
C VAL A 192 -4.07 18.52 -2.97
N GLU A 193 -4.33 19.78 -2.60
CA GLU A 193 -3.57 20.49 -1.58
C GLU A 193 -3.92 19.96 -0.18
N PRO A 194 -2.91 19.79 0.70
CA PRO A 194 -3.15 19.58 2.13
C PRO A 194 -3.93 20.76 2.72
N ARG A 195 -4.70 20.51 3.75
CA ARG A 195 -5.38 21.60 4.47
C ARG A 195 -4.35 22.56 5.10
N PRO A 196 -4.66 23.87 5.25
CA PRO A 196 -3.69 24.88 5.68
C PRO A 196 -2.99 24.61 7.04
N PHE A 197 -3.62 23.80 7.90
CA PHE A 197 -3.10 23.41 9.22
C PHE A 197 -2.36 22.06 9.22
N GLU A 198 -2.28 21.39 8.06
CA GLU A 198 -1.60 20.11 7.92
C GLU A 198 -0.18 20.36 7.40
N LYS A 199 0.83 20.02 8.20
CA LYS A 199 2.22 20.01 7.71
C LYS A 199 2.33 19.05 6.53
N ASN A 200 2.89 19.50 5.43
CA ASN A 200 3.02 18.71 4.20
C ASN A 200 4.20 17.71 4.32
N GLU A 201 4.18 16.90 5.37
CA GLU A 201 5.19 15.86 5.59
C GLU A 201 4.82 14.63 4.78
N LEU A 202 5.59 14.36 3.73
CA LEU A 202 5.44 13.19 2.87
C LEU A 202 6.39 12.09 3.34
N PHE A 203 5.90 10.87 3.36
CA PHE A 203 6.73 9.70 3.67
C PHE A 203 7.54 9.29 2.45
N GLU A 204 8.88 9.31 2.56
CA GLU A 204 9.79 9.00 1.45
C GLU A 204 9.53 7.62 0.80
N GLY A 205 9.12 6.63 1.59
CA GLY A 205 8.83 5.27 1.10
C GLY A 205 7.58 5.17 0.23
N CYS A 206 6.70 6.17 0.27
CA CYS A 206 5.44 6.25 -0.49
C CYS A 206 5.27 7.62 -1.15
N LEU A 207 6.39 8.22 -1.58
CA LEU A 207 6.38 9.55 -2.19
C LEU A 207 5.50 9.56 -3.45
N PRO A 208 4.55 10.51 -3.58
CA PRO A 208 3.75 10.66 -4.78
C PRO A 208 4.60 10.87 -6.03
N ILE A 209 4.16 10.33 -7.17
CA ILE A 209 4.93 10.39 -8.43
C ILE A 209 5.16 11.81 -8.91
N GLU A 210 4.20 12.72 -8.71
CA GLU A 210 4.34 14.13 -9.03
C GLU A 210 5.44 14.82 -8.22
N GLU A 211 5.63 14.42 -6.97
CA GLU A 211 6.73 14.94 -6.13
C GLU A 211 8.08 14.39 -6.58
N MET A 212 8.14 13.10 -6.98
CA MET A 212 9.34 12.53 -7.58
C MET A 212 9.71 13.24 -8.88
N ALA A 213 8.72 13.53 -9.74
CA ALA A 213 8.94 14.26 -11.00
C ALA A 213 9.45 15.69 -10.77
N ARG A 214 8.99 16.39 -9.72
CA ARG A 214 9.47 17.73 -9.35
C ARG A 214 10.93 17.73 -8.90
N ARG A 215 11.43 16.64 -8.31
CA ARG A 215 12.83 16.49 -7.90
C ARG A 215 13.80 16.37 -9.08
N GLY A 216 13.31 15.99 -10.26
CA GLY A 216 14.11 15.92 -11.47
C GLY A 216 13.46 15.07 -12.56
N THR A 217 13.70 15.41 -13.82
CA THR A 217 13.12 14.73 -14.97
C THR A 217 13.47 13.23 -15.06
N GLU A 218 14.66 12.85 -14.61
CA GLU A 218 15.13 11.46 -14.62
C GLU A 218 14.71 10.66 -13.37
N THR A 219 14.17 11.30 -12.34
CA THR A 219 13.89 10.65 -11.05
C THR A 219 12.98 9.44 -11.21
N LEU A 220 11.91 9.53 -12.00
CA LEU A 220 11.00 8.43 -12.24
C LEU A 220 11.66 7.27 -12.99
N ARG A 221 12.56 7.56 -13.92
CA ARG A 221 13.29 6.57 -14.72
C ARG A 221 14.30 5.77 -13.88
N TYR A 222 14.83 6.34 -12.81
CA TYR A 222 15.65 5.63 -11.83
C TYR A 222 14.85 5.07 -10.65
N GLY A 223 13.56 5.38 -10.59
CA GLY A 223 12.60 4.95 -9.58
C GLY A 223 11.53 4.00 -10.15
N PRO A 224 10.24 4.36 -10.03
CA PRO A 224 9.11 3.48 -10.40
C PRO A 224 9.03 3.14 -11.88
N MET A 225 9.58 3.98 -12.76
CA MET A 225 9.58 3.74 -14.22
C MET A 225 10.90 3.16 -14.74
N ARG A 226 11.71 2.58 -13.89
CA ARG A 226 13.02 2.03 -14.27
C ARG A 226 12.87 0.91 -15.31
N PRO A 227 13.55 0.97 -16.48
CA PRO A 227 13.42 -0.05 -17.53
C PRO A 227 14.34 -1.27 -17.35
N ILE A 228 15.33 -1.20 -16.46
CA ILE A 228 16.38 -2.22 -16.31
C ILE A 228 15.78 -3.55 -15.85
N GLY A 229 16.22 -4.66 -16.50
CA GLY A 229 15.79 -6.01 -16.19
C GLY A 229 14.52 -6.45 -16.93
N LEU A 230 14.04 -5.66 -17.90
CA LEU A 230 12.81 -5.93 -18.68
C LEU A 230 13.06 -6.24 -20.17
N GLY A 231 14.29 -6.69 -20.51
CA GLY A 231 14.61 -7.07 -21.88
C GLY A 231 14.73 -5.88 -22.84
N PHE A 232 14.58 -6.16 -24.14
CA PHE A 232 14.67 -5.22 -25.25
C PHE A 232 13.35 -5.20 -26.01
N GLY A 233 13.05 -4.09 -26.67
CA GLY A 233 11.94 -3.98 -27.60
C GLY A 233 12.14 -4.81 -28.88
N ASN A 234 11.11 -4.88 -29.69
CA ASN A 234 11.08 -5.67 -30.94
C ASN A 234 12.23 -5.36 -31.92
N GLU A 235 12.87 -4.20 -31.81
CA GLU A 235 14.00 -3.77 -32.64
C GLU A 235 15.35 -3.88 -31.92
N GLY A 236 15.45 -4.57 -30.78
CA GLY A 236 16.67 -4.63 -29.97
C GLY A 236 17.00 -3.34 -29.24
N LYS A 237 16.14 -2.33 -29.29
CA LYS A 237 16.31 -1.07 -28.55
C LYS A 237 15.89 -1.24 -27.09
N LYS A 238 16.66 -0.66 -26.16
CA LYS A 238 16.27 -0.58 -24.75
C LYS A 238 15.10 0.38 -24.58
N TRP A 239 14.14 -0.03 -23.75
CA TRP A 239 13.07 0.85 -23.31
C TRP A 239 13.64 2.07 -22.59
N HIS A 240 13.10 3.26 -22.85
CA HIS A 240 13.53 4.45 -22.12
C HIS A 240 12.98 4.46 -20.70
N ALA A 241 11.69 4.18 -20.55
CA ALA A 241 11.03 4.02 -19.26
C ALA A 241 9.93 2.94 -19.36
N VAL A 242 9.51 2.37 -18.24
CA VAL A 242 8.44 1.35 -18.21
C VAL A 242 7.59 1.52 -16.96
N ILE A 243 6.28 1.60 -17.14
CA ILE A 243 5.31 1.48 -16.05
C ILE A 243 4.99 0.01 -15.84
N GLN A 244 5.13 -0.49 -14.61
CA GLN A 244 4.76 -1.86 -14.27
C GLN A 244 3.40 -1.92 -13.59
N LEU A 245 2.60 -2.92 -13.99
CA LEU A 245 1.31 -3.22 -13.39
C LEU A 245 1.38 -4.59 -12.74
N ARG A 246 0.86 -4.72 -11.52
CA ARG A 246 0.84 -5.95 -10.73
C ARG A 246 -0.58 -6.39 -10.46
N ALA A 247 -0.85 -7.69 -10.63
CA ALA A 247 -2.18 -8.25 -10.40
C ALA A 247 -2.66 -8.01 -8.95
N GLU A 248 -3.92 -7.64 -8.81
CA GLU A 248 -4.65 -7.50 -7.55
C GLU A 248 -5.36 -8.80 -7.15
N ASN A 249 -5.64 -9.68 -8.13
CA ASN A 249 -6.34 -10.94 -7.91
C ASN A 249 -5.77 -12.07 -8.80
N ALA A 250 -6.07 -13.31 -8.45
CA ALA A 250 -5.60 -14.50 -9.17
C ALA A 250 -6.16 -14.59 -10.60
N GLN A 251 -7.35 -14.05 -10.84
CA GLN A 251 -7.99 -14.01 -12.16
C GLN A 251 -7.33 -12.99 -13.09
N LYS A 252 -6.40 -12.18 -12.59
CA LYS A 252 -5.71 -11.13 -13.35
C LYS A 252 -6.66 -10.16 -14.05
N THR A 253 -7.80 -9.84 -13.42
CA THR A 253 -8.78 -8.89 -13.97
C THR A 253 -8.51 -7.44 -13.58
N LEU A 254 -7.73 -7.22 -12.52
CA LEU A 254 -7.38 -5.92 -11.98
C LEU A 254 -5.87 -5.84 -11.74
N PHE A 255 -5.29 -4.70 -12.10
CA PHE A 255 -3.84 -4.47 -11.97
C PHE A 255 -3.54 -3.14 -11.28
N ASN A 256 -2.71 -3.20 -10.25
CA ASN A 256 -2.20 -2.02 -9.53
C ASN A 256 -0.98 -1.43 -10.25
N MET A 257 -0.94 -0.11 -10.41
CA MET A 257 0.19 0.61 -10.98
C MET A 257 1.32 0.68 -9.94
N VAL A 258 2.39 -0.07 -10.14
CA VAL A 258 3.48 -0.22 -9.14
C VAL A 258 4.26 1.07 -8.99
N GLY A 259 4.29 1.61 -7.77
CA GLY A 259 5.04 2.84 -7.45
C GLY A 259 4.38 4.14 -7.94
N PHE A 260 3.13 4.09 -8.38
CA PHE A 260 2.38 5.23 -8.89
C PHE A 260 1.39 5.81 -7.86
N GLN A 261 1.80 5.87 -6.60
CA GLN A 261 1.06 6.61 -5.59
C GLN A 261 0.94 8.07 -6.04
N THR A 262 -0.28 8.64 -5.94
CA THR A 262 -0.52 10.00 -6.41
C THR A 262 -1.64 10.70 -5.65
N ARG A 263 -1.50 12.01 -5.49
CA ARG A 263 -2.51 12.93 -4.98
C ARG A 263 -3.11 13.83 -6.06
N LEU A 264 -2.82 13.54 -7.34
CA LEU A 264 -3.42 14.25 -8.46
C LEU A 264 -4.94 14.18 -8.42
N LYS A 265 -5.60 15.22 -8.90
CA LYS A 265 -7.05 15.22 -9.10
C LYS A 265 -7.45 14.10 -10.08
N TRP A 266 -8.61 13.51 -9.90
CA TRP A 266 -9.04 12.32 -10.66
C TRP A 266 -9.08 12.53 -12.18
N ASN A 267 -9.53 13.70 -12.66
CA ASN A 267 -9.52 14.00 -14.10
C ASN A 267 -8.10 14.11 -14.63
N THR A 268 -7.20 14.76 -13.87
CA THR A 268 -5.78 14.90 -14.21
C THR A 268 -5.10 13.53 -14.30
N GLN A 269 -5.43 12.59 -13.40
CA GLN A 269 -4.92 11.22 -13.47
C GLN A 269 -5.31 10.53 -14.77
N LYS A 270 -6.59 10.61 -15.18
CA LYS A 270 -7.10 10.01 -16.43
C LYS A 270 -6.40 10.58 -17.66
N GLU A 271 -6.27 11.88 -17.72
CA GLU A 271 -5.59 12.57 -18.83
C GLU A 271 -4.11 12.21 -18.91
N LEU A 272 -3.43 12.19 -17.75
CA LEU A 272 -2.01 11.85 -17.67
C LEU A 272 -1.75 10.42 -18.11
N PHE A 273 -2.48 9.45 -17.55
CA PHE A 273 -2.28 8.04 -17.88
C PHE A 273 -2.71 7.68 -19.30
N ALA A 274 -3.64 8.40 -19.90
CA ALA A 274 -3.99 8.24 -21.32
C ALA A 274 -2.85 8.62 -22.28
N MET A 275 -1.81 9.31 -21.84
CA MET A 275 -0.60 9.57 -22.63
C MET A 275 0.26 8.31 -22.81
N VAL A 276 0.11 7.32 -21.94
CA VAL A 276 0.82 6.03 -22.03
C VAL A 276 0.12 5.17 -23.08
N PRO A 277 0.80 4.76 -24.18
CA PRO A 277 0.12 4.05 -25.28
C PRO A 277 -0.71 2.85 -24.83
N ALA A 278 -0.17 2.02 -23.94
CA ALA A 278 -0.84 0.86 -23.39
C ALA A 278 -2.09 1.20 -22.54
N LEU A 279 -2.17 2.43 -21.99
CA LEU A 279 -3.22 2.88 -21.08
C LEU A 279 -4.13 3.95 -21.69
N LYS A 280 -4.01 4.21 -22.99
CA LYS A 280 -4.76 5.26 -23.70
C LYS A 280 -6.27 5.21 -23.45
N ASN A 281 -6.84 4.01 -23.41
CA ASN A 281 -8.26 3.77 -23.19
C ASN A 281 -8.52 3.06 -21.85
N ALA A 282 -7.58 3.13 -20.91
CA ALA A 282 -7.66 2.39 -19.66
C ALA A 282 -8.86 2.82 -18.81
N ARG A 283 -9.56 1.82 -18.28
CA ARG A 283 -10.58 2.00 -17.26
C ARG A 283 -9.97 1.75 -15.89
N PHE A 284 -10.25 2.64 -14.96
CA PHE A 284 -9.72 2.57 -13.60
C PHE A 284 -10.79 2.07 -12.64
N ALA A 285 -10.60 0.88 -12.09
CA ALA A 285 -11.42 0.37 -10.99
C ALA A 285 -11.25 1.23 -9.72
N ARG A 286 -10.06 1.84 -9.57
CA ARG A 286 -9.75 2.80 -8.52
C ARG A 286 -8.74 3.81 -9.05
N LEU A 287 -8.98 5.09 -8.80
CA LEU A 287 -8.00 6.15 -8.98
C LEU A 287 -7.13 6.31 -7.72
N GLY A 288 -5.96 6.89 -7.89
CA GLY A 288 -5.10 7.27 -6.79
C GLY A 288 -5.77 8.29 -5.87
N CYS A 289 -5.52 8.17 -4.59
CA CYS A 289 -6.01 9.11 -3.60
C CYS A 289 -5.04 9.21 -2.43
N MET A 290 -5.11 10.35 -1.74
CA MET A 290 -4.32 10.59 -0.55
C MET A 290 -5.09 10.19 0.70
N HIS A 291 -4.40 9.68 1.70
CA HIS A 291 -4.93 9.46 3.03
C HIS A 291 -3.93 9.91 4.08
N ARG A 292 -4.46 10.27 5.25
CA ARG A 292 -3.67 10.73 6.39
C ARG A 292 -3.38 9.54 7.30
N ASN A 293 -2.11 9.34 7.59
CA ASN A 293 -1.64 8.37 8.59
C ASN A 293 -1.30 9.10 9.89
N THR A 294 -1.67 8.50 11.00
CA THR A 294 -1.33 8.98 12.34
C THR A 294 -0.20 8.13 12.91
N PHE A 295 0.79 8.75 13.52
CA PHE A 295 1.87 8.06 14.22
C PHE A 295 2.27 8.79 15.50
N ILE A 296 3.01 8.12 16.36
CA ILE A 296 3.57 8.68 17.60
C ILE A 296 5.09 8.68 17.50
N GLU A 297 5.75 9.59 18.21
CA GLU A 297 7.20 9.66 18.29
C GLU A 297 7.74 8.55 19.23
N SER A 298 7.62 7.30 18.79
CA SER A 298 7.89 6.12 19.61
C SER A 298 9.23 6.15 20.35
N PRO A 299 10.36 6.60 19.77
CA PRO A 299 11.63 6.65 20.50
C PRO A 299 11.61 7.55 21.74
N LYS A 300 10.80 8.59 21.72
CA LYS A 300 10.66 9.50 22.87
C LYS A 300 9.63 9.01 23.89
N LEU A 301 8.53 8.42 23.40
CA LEU A 301 7.32 8.16 24.18
C LEU A 301 7.24 6.73 24.72
N LEU A 302 7.90 5.76 24.02
CA LEU A 302 7.79 4.35 24.36
C LEU A 302 9.13 3.77 24.86
N GLU A 303 9.01 2.80 25.74
CA GLU A 303 10.11 1.87 26.09
C GLU A 303 10.36 0.87 24.94
N PRO A 304 11.52 0.17 24.91
CA PRO A 304 11.77 -0.88 23.92
C PRO A 304 10.72 -2.00 23.91
N THR A 305 9.96 -2.16 24.99
CA THR A 305 8.83 -3.09 25.12
C THR A 305 7.54 -2.58 24.50
N LEU A 306 7.54 -1.38 23.91
CA LEU A 306 6.39 -0.64 23.39
C LEU A 306 5.41 -0.15 24.46
N GLN A 307 5.74 -0.27 25.74
CA GLN A 307 4.98 0.33 26.84
C GLN A 307 5.25 1.84 26.89
N LEU A 308 4.27 2.59 27.36
CA LEU A 308 4.46 4.02 27.66
C LEU A 308 5.57 4.19 28.72
N LYS A 309 6.44 5.16 28.51
CA LYS A 309 7.41 5.56 29.53
C LYS A 309 6.70 6.09 30.77
N ARG A 310 7.15 5.68 31.94
CA ARG A 310 6.59 6.17 33.22
C ARG A 310 6.93 7.65 33.38
N GLY A 311 5.94 8.45 33.75
CA GLY A 311 6.11 9.88 34.01
C GLY A 311 5.78 10.80 32.83
N LEU A 312 5.18 10.27 31.78
CA LEU A 312 4.51 11.05 30.73
C LEU A 312 3.06 11.31 31.10
#